data_4c74a633baf24e6fe0dca3ca2e53e775
#
_entry.id   4c74a633baf24e6fe0dca3ca2e53e775
#
_cell.length_a   1.000
_cell.length_b   1.000
_cell.length_c   1.000
_cell.angle_alpha   90.00
_cell.angle_beta   90.00
_cell.angle_gamma   90.00
#
_symmetry.space_group_name_H-M   'P 1'
#
loop_
_entity.id
_entity.type
_entity.pdbx_description
1 polymer ?
#
loop_
_entity_poly.entity_id
_entity_poly.type
_entity_poly.pdbx_seq_one_letter_code
_entity_poly.pdbx_strand_id
1 'polypeptide(L)'
;MLSEIYCDKFYQKTIRFREGLNVVLGTPDADNSIGKSTLLLIVDYAFGGDTYARASDIVKNIGEHKIGFKFQFEDGEHTFLRAVPDSAKIWRCDSDYGPLDLIAKEQFTEWLSKKYELNLYQLSFRDAVGRYIRVYGKDNYDEKHPLNITSKEPNQKAKKALLKLFDGYKVLSDYEKVANEAK
;
A
#
# COMPACT_ATOMS: atom_id res chain seq x y z
N MET A 1 0.05 10.96 7.14
CA MET A 1 0.81 10.51 5.93
C MET A 1 1.89 9.51 6.31
N LEU A 2 2.40 8.68 5.37
CA LEU A 2 3.63 7.91 5.58
C LEU A 2 4.78 8.89 5.73
N SER A 3 5.50 8.85 6.84
CA SER A 3 6.58 9.80 7.18
C SER A 3 7.97 9.17 7.11
N GLU A 4 8.08 7.87 7.38
CA GLU A 4 9.38 7.19 7.41
C GLU A 4 9.25 5.72 6.99
N ILE A 5 10.27 5.19 6.31
CA ILE A 5 10.51 3.77 6.11
C ILE A 5 11.90 3.44 6.64
N TYR A 6 12.00 2.35 7.38
CA TYR A 6 13.23 1.85 8.00
C TYR A 6 13.48 0.39 7.65
N CYS A 7 14.75 0.05 7.38
CA CYS A 7 15.21 -1.33 7.33
C CYS A 7 16.72 -1.40 7.60
N ASP A 8 17.14 -2.33 8.43
CA ASP A 8 18.56 -2.57 8.74
C ASP A 8 19.38 -3.06 7.53
N LYS A 9 18.71 -3.63 6.51
CA LYS A 9 19.31 -4.11 5.26
C LYS A 9 19.51 -3.02 4.21
N PHE A 10 18.97 -1.83 4.40
CA PHE A 10 19.17 -0.73 3.46
C PHE A 10 20.56 -0.12 3.61
N TYR A 11 21.15 0.32 2.51
CA TYR A 11 22.36 1.13 2.54
C TYR A 11 22.15 2.40 3.38
N GLN A 12 21.09 3.14 3.07
CA GLN A 12 20.57 4.20 3.94
C GLN A 12 19.40 3.63 4.73
N LYS A 13 19.65 3.28 6.00
CA LYS A 13 18.69 2.56 6.84
C LYS A 13 17.32 3.20 6.95
N THR A 14 17.25 4.53 6.84
CA THR A 14 16.03 5.31 7.03
C THR A 14 15.77 6.18 5.81
N ILE A 15 14.56 6.09 5.26
CA ILE A 15 14.07 6.94 4.18
C ILE A 15 12.92 7.77 4.74
N ARG A 16 13.03 9.10 4.67
CA ARG A 16 12.01 10.03 5.17
C ARG A 16 11.22 10.65 4.03
N PHE A 17 9.93 10.80 4.27
CA PHE A 17 8.99 11.46 3.39
C PHE A 17 8.52 12.76 4.02
N ARG A 18 8.28 13.76 3.16
CA ARG A 18 7.71 15.07 3.54
C ARG A 18 6.37 15.26 2.85
N GLU A 19 5.61 16.21 3.32
CA GLU A 19 4.39 16.63 2.62
C GLU A 19 4.70 17.12 1.20
N GLY A 20 3.76 16.90 0.28
CA GLY A 20 3.90 17.25 -1.12
C GLY A 20 4.75 16.26 -1.92
N LEU A 21 5.50 16.77 -2.88
CA LEU A 21 6.24 15.95 -3.83
C LEU A 21 7.53 15.39 -3.22
N ASN A 22 7.67 14.06 -3.26
CA ASN A 22 8.89 13.33 -2.94
C ASN A 22 9.45 12.70 -4.23
N VAL A 23 10.69 13.02 -4.59
CA VAL A 23 11.31 12.58 -5.83
C VAL A 23 12.49 11.67 -5.53
N VAL A 24 12.51 10.49 -6.15
CA VAL A 24 13.64 9.55 -6.09
C VAL A 24 14.46 9.72 -7.36
N LEU A 25 15.62 10.33 -7.22
CA LEU A 25 16.54 10.55 -8.33
C LEU A 25 17.46 9.35 -8.55
N GLY A 26 17.86 9.14 -9.80
CA GLY A 26 18.96 8.24 -10.16
C GLY A 26 20.31 8.90 -9.93
N THR A 27 21.38 8.11 -10.02
CA THR A 27 22.74 8.63 -10.09
C THR A 27 22.99 9.29 -11.48
N PRO A 28 23.94 10.25 -11.59
CA PRO A 28 24.31 10.84 -12.87
C PRO A 28 24.75 9.82 -13.92
N ASP A 29 25.29 8.68 -13.49
CA ASP A 29 25.83 7.61 -14.35
C ASP A 29 24.76 6.65 -14.88
N ALA A 30 23.48 7.03 -14.81
CA ALA A 30 22.32 6.27 -15.30
C ALA A 30 22.21 4.84 -14.71
N ASP A 31 22.67 4.63 -13.49
CA ASP A 31 22.52 3.37 -12.75
C ASP A 31 21.04 3.07 -12.54
N ASN A 32 20.51 2.17 -13.36
CA ASN A 32 19.10 1.75 -13.27
C ASN A 32 18.81 0.86 -12.04
N SER A 33 19.86 0.37 -11.37
CA SER A 33 19.78 -0.61 -10.27
C SER A 33 19.70 -0.01 -8.88
N ILE A 34 19.42 1.27 -8.71
CA ILE A 34 19.44 1.96 -7.40
C ILE A 34 18.22 1.70 -6.49
N GLY A 35 17.40 0.72 -6.82
CA GLY A 35 16.29 0.32 -5.96
C GLY A 35 15.03 1.21 -6.07
N LYS A 36 14.91 2.09 -7.08
CA LYS A 36 13.70 2.93 -7.28
C LYS A 36 12.40 2.11 -7.30
N SER A 37 12.39 1.04 -8.12
CA SER A 37 11.23 0.15 -8.21
C SER A 37 10.99 -0.62 -6.91
N THR A 38 12.06 -1.04 -6.24
CA THR A 38 12.00 -1.70 -4.94
C THR A 38 11.42 -0.78 -3.87
N LEU A 39 11.79 0.50 -3.86
CA LEU A 39 11.23 1.48 -2.93
C LEU A 39 9.71 1.61 -3.11
N LEU A 40 9.21 1.65 -4.35
CA LEU A 40 7.76 1.71 -4.59
C LEU A 40 7.05 0.42 -4.11
N LEU A 41 7.69 -0.76 -4.27
CA LEU A 41 7.18 -2.01 -3.70
C LEU A 41 7.12 -1.95 -2.16
N ILE A 42 8.13 -1.33 -1.52
CA ILE A 42 8.17 -1.18 -0.06
C ILE A 42 7.12 -0.17 0.41
N VAL A 43 6.88 0.91 -0.33
CA VAL A 43 5.77 1.83 -0.05
C VAL A 43 4.44 1.10 -0.14
N ASP A 44 4.18 0.31 -1.20
CA ASP A 44 2.98 -0.54 -1.29
C ASP A 44 2.87 -1.52 -0.10
N TYR A 45 4.01 -2.07 0.35
CA TYR A 45 4.09 -2.96 1.49
C TYR A 45 3.70 -2.27 2.81
N ALA A 46 4.15 -1.03 3.01
CA ALA A 46 3.76 -0.20 4.16
C ALA A 46 2.25 0.09 4.17
N PHE A 47 1.61 0.14 3.01
CA PHE A 47 0.16 0.28 2.86
C PHE A 47 -0.60 -1.07 2.80
N GLY A 48 0.01 -2.16 3.28
CA GLY A 48 -0.64 -3.47 3.40
C GLY A 48 -0.59 -4.34 2.13
N GLY A 49 0.19 -3.96 1.10
CA GLY A 49 0.45 -4.81 -0.06
C GLY A 49 1.36 -6.00 0.28
N ASP A 50 1.39 -7.03 -0.54
CA ASP A 50 2.20 -8.23 -0.32
C ASP A 50 3.22 -8.49 -1.44
N THR A 51 3.23 -7.66 -2.49
CA THR A 51 4.08 -7.90 -3.67
C THR A 51 5.56 -7.94 -3.30
N TYR A 52 6.01 -7.05 -2.42
CA TYR A 52 7.38 -7.01 -1.92
C TYR A 52 7.77 -8.33 -1.22
N ALA A 53 6.96 -8.80 -0.29
CA ALA A 53 7.24 -10.02 0.48
C ALA A 53 7.17 -11.31 -0.35
N ARG A 54 6.47 -11.27 -1.50
CA ARG A 54 6.34 -12.41 -2.42
C ARG A 54 7.35 -12.40 -3.55
N ALA A 55 8.13 -11.33 -3.70
CA ALA A 55 9.16 -11.25 -4.72
C ALA A 55 10.31 -12.22 -4.39
N SER A 56 10.45 -13.26 -5.21
CA SER A 56 11.39 -14.37 -4.99
C SER A 56 12.85 -13.92 -4.96
N ASP A 57 13.19 -12.92 -5.74
CA ASP A 57 14.50 -12.28 -5.78
C ASP A 57 14.84 -11.55 -4.48
N ILE A 58 13.89 -10.86 -3.88
CA ILE A 58 14.02 -10.19 -2.58
C ILE A 58 14.25 -11.21 -1.49
N VAL A 59 13.37 -12.21 -1.39
CA VAL A 59 13.46 -13.25 -0.35
C VAL A 59 14.77 -14.05 -0.48
N LYS A 60 15.17 -14.38 -1.71
CA LYS A 60 16.39 -15.16 -1.99
C LYS A 60 17.67 -14.38 -1.67
N ASN A 61 17.72 -13.08 -2.02
CA ASN A 61 18.96 -12.30 -1.94
C ASN A 61 19.13 -11.56 -0.61
N ILE A 62 18.02 -11.17 0.03
CA ILE A 62 18.05 -10.39 1.29
C ILE A 62 17.77 -11.29 2.49
N GLY A 63 16.99 -12.37 2.31
CA GLY A 63 16.57 -13.26 3.38
C GLY A 63 15.48 -12.68 4.27
N GLU A 64 15.32 -13.24 5.46
CA GLU A 64 14.35 -12.76 6.45
C GLU A 64 14.77 -11.39 6.99
N HIS A 65 13.85 -10.47 7.02
CA HIS A 65 14.05 -9.11 7.55
C HIS A 65 12.73 -8.48 7.95
N LYS A 66 12.79 -7.27 8.50
CA LYS A 66 11.60 -6.49 8.84
C LYS A 66 11.69 -5.12 8.19
N ILE A 67 10.55 -4.64 7.71
CA ILE A 67 10.39 -3.26 7.25
C ILE A 67 9.66 -2.50 8.34
N GLY A 68 10.30 -1.45 8.84
CA GLY A 68 9.71 -0.47 9.73
C GLY A 68 9.10 0.67 8.95
N PHE A 69 8.01 1.24 9.43
CA PHE A 69 7.41 2.41 8.84
C PHE A 69 6.64 3.22 9.87
N LYS A 70 6.62 4.53 9.67
CA LYS A 70 5.92 5.48 10.51
C LYS A 70 4.87 6.23 9.72
N PHE A 71 3.74 6.44 10.36
CA PHE A 71 2.68 7.30 9.85
C PHE A 71 2.47 8.47 10.79
N GLN A 72 2.42 9.68 10.24
CA GLN A 72 2.04 10.89 10.95
C GLN A 72 0.60 11.24 10.63
N PHE A 73 -0.23 11.33 11.66
CA PHE A 73 -1.61 11.80 11.62
C PHE A 73 -1.82 12.93 12.64
N GLU A 74 -3.02 13.49 12.71
CA GLU A 74 -3.35 14.57 13.66
C GLU A 74 -3.18 14.14 15.13
N ASP A 75 -3.45 12.87 15.43
CA ASP A 75 -3.32 12.29 16.78
C ASP A 75 -1.89 11.82 17.11
N GLY A 76 -0.92 12.06 16.24
CA GLY A 76 0.49 11.77 16.49
C GLY A 76 1.15 10.80 15.52
N GLU A 77 2.36 10.35 15.88
CA GLU A 77 3.14 9.38 15.13
C GLU A 77 2.77 7.95 15.55
N HIS A 78 2.62 7.10 14.56
CA HIS A 78 2.34 5.67 14.75
C HIS A 78 3.39 4.84 14.03
N THR A 79 4.07 3.98 14.78
CA THR A 79 5.21 3.18 14.32
C THR A 79 4.82 1.71 14.20
N PHE A 80 5.25 1.09 13.11
CA PHE A 80 4.99 -0.33 12.83
C PHE A 80 6.23 -1.02 12.30
N LEU A 81 6.30 -2.35 12.55
CA LEU A 81 7.22 -3.28 11.90
C LEU A 81 6.43 -4.38 11.20
N ARG A 82 6.86 -4.77 10.02
CA ARG A 82 6.25 -5.86 9.26
C ARG A 82 7.30 -6.84 8.77
N ALA A 83 7.08 -8.13 9.02
CA ALA A 83 8.03 -9.19 8.68
C ALA A 83 8.02 -9.54 7.17
N VAL A 84 9.18 -9.97 6.66
CA VAL A 84 9.38 -10.50 5.31
C VAL A 84 10.13 -11.84 5.47
N PRO A 85 9.64 -12.93 4.91
CA PRO A 85 8.48 -13.08 4.01
C PRO A 85 7.12 -13.20 4.71
N ASP A 86 7.05 -13.39 6.03
CA ASP A 86 5.81 -13.58 6.79
C ASP A 86 5.05 -12.25 6.94
N SER A 87 4.47 -11.80 5.86
CA SER A 87 3.82 -10.49 5.74
C SER A 87 2.52 -10.35 6.54
N ALA A 88 2.02 -11.43 7.16
CA ALA A 88 0.87 -11.39 8.06
C ALA A 88 1.24 -10.84 9.45
N LYS A 89 2.51 -10.92 9.84
CA LYS A 89 2.99 -10.42 11.12
C LYS A 89 3.30 -8.94 11.06
N ILE A 90 2.50 -8.14 11.73
CA ILE A 90 2.66 -6.69 11.88
C ILE A 90 2.67 -6.36 13.36
N TRP A 91 3.70 -5.66 13.82
CA TRP A 91 3.80 -5.17 15.19
C TRP A 91 3.52 -3.67 15.23
N ARG A 92 2.71 -3.25 16.19
CA ARG A 92 2.76 -1.87 16.66
C ARG A 92 4.01 -1.72 17.51
N CYS A 93 4.66 -0.58 17.37
CA CYS A 93 5.95 -0.32 18.01
C CYS A 93 5.93 1.02 18.74
N ASP A 94 6.90 1.19 19.63
CA ASP A 94 7.28 2.50 20.14
C ASP A 94 8.02 3.33 19.07
N SER A 95 8.45 4.55 19.43
CA SER A 95 9.16 5.48 18.52
C SER A 95 10.47 4.92 17.94
N ASP A 96 11.08 3.96 18.62
CA ASP A 96 12.39 3.37 18.27
C ASP A 96 12.26 1.98 17.64
N TYR A 97 11.07 1.64 17.14
CA TYR A 97 10.74 0.35 16.56
C TYR A 97 10.76 -0.82 17.54
N GLY A 98 10.72 -0.57 18.86
CA GLY A 98 10.53 -1.60 19.88
C GLY A 98 9.12 -2.20 19.77
N PRO A 99 8.97 -3.53 19.55
CA PRO A 99 7.64 -4.14 19.40
C PRO A 99 6.82 -4.06 20.70
N LEU A 100 5.59 -3.58 20.61
CA LEU A 100 4.64 -3.49 21.72
C LEU A 100 3.59 -4.61 21.62
N ASP A 101 2.89 -4.71 20.50
CA ASP A 101 1.87 -5.75 20.28
C ASP A 101 1.85 -6.22 18.82
N LEU A 102 1.41 -7.46 18.63
CA LEU A 102 1.23 -8.09 17.32
C LEU A 102 -0.22 -7.92 16.87
N ILE A 103 -0.42 -7.41 15.67
CA ILE A 103 -1.74 -7.23 15.07
C ILE A 103 -1.87 -7.99 13.74
N ALA A 104 -3.09 -8.39 13.40
CA ALA A 104 -3.38 -8.98 12.11
C ALA A 104 -3.35 -7.91 11.00
N LYS A 105 -3.01 -8.33 9.77
CA LYS A 105 -2.98 -7.44 8.60
C LYS A 105 -4.34 -6.79 8.34
N GLU A 106 -5.43 -7.50 8.57
CA GLU A 106 -6.78 -7.00 8.42
C GLU A 106 -7.06 -5.84 9.39
N GLN A 107 -6.68 -5.98 10.65
CA GLN A 107 -6.79 -4.93 11.66
C GLN A 107 -5.95 -3.71 11.30
N PHE A 108 -4.74 -3.93 10.78
CA PHE A 108 -3.87 -2.86 10.32
C PHE A 108 -4.46 -2.09 9.12
N THR A 109 -4.95 -2.80 8.11
CA THR A 109 -5.56 -2.16 6.93
C THR A 109 -6.88 -1.47 7.26
N GLU A 110 -7.66 -1.99 8.21
CA GLU A 110 -8.86 -1.32 8.74
C GLU A 110 -8.49 -0.03 9.50
N TRP A 111 -7.44 -0.08 10.32
CA TRP A 111 -6.91 1.09 11.01
C TRP A 111 -6.47 2.17 10.01
N LEU A 112 -5.71 1.79 8.96
CA LEU A 112 -5.34 2.71 7.88
C LEU A 112 -6.58 3.29 7.17
N SER A 113 -7.59 2.46 6.89
CA SER A 113 -8.83 2.91 6.26
C SER A 113 -9.52 4.01 7.07
N LYS A 114 -9.56 3.86 8.39
CA LYS A 114 -10.11 4.86 9.31
C LYS A 114 -9.27 6.14 9.33
N LYS A 115 -7.94 6.01 9.41
CA LYS A 115 -7.01 7.13 9.45
C LYS A 115 -6.96 7.98 8.18
N TYR A 116 -7.23 7.36 7.03
CA TYR A 116 -7.32 8.02 5.74
C TYR A 116 -8.76 8.37 5.31
N GLU A 117 -9.75 8.19 6.22
CA GLU A 117 -11.18 8.46 5.96
C GLU A 117 -11.73 7.70 4.74
N LEU A 118 -11.16 6.51 4.46
CA LEU A 118 -11.54 5.63 3.37
C LEU A 118 -12.52 4.53 3.80
N ASN A 119 -13.20 4.72 4.94
CA ASN A 119 -14.20 3.78 5.47
C ASN A 119 -15.55 3.94 4.76
N LEU A 120 -15.54 3.80 3.42
CA LEU A 120 -16.67 3.99 2.54
C LEU A 120 -17.37 2.66 2.24
N TYR A 121 -18.65 2.75 1.85
CA TYR A 121 -19.48 1.57 1.60
C TYR A 121 -18.87 0.61 0.57
N GLN A 122 -18.62 -0.64 0.98
CA GLN A 122 -18.01 -1.71 0.18
C GLN A 122 -16.65 -1.37 -0.45
N LEU A 123 -15.95 -0.35 0.02
CA LEU A 123 -14.59 -0.03 -0.42
C LEU A 123 -13.58 -0.71 0.51
N SER A 124 -12.71 -1.54 -0.02
CA SER A 124 -11.55 -1.99 0.73
C SER A 124 -10.43 -0.97 0.65
N PHE A 125 -9.67 -0.81 1.74
CA PHE A 125 -8.48 0.06 1.74
C PHE A 125 -7.52 -0.27 0.60
N ARG A 126 -7.31 -1.56 0.34
CA ARG A 126 -6.41 -2.02 -0.72
C ARG A 126 -6.93 -1.74 -2.13
N ASP A 127 -8.25 -1.73 -2.35
CA ASP A 127 -8.84 -1.30 -3.63
C ASP A 127 -8.60 0.19 -3.88
N ALA A 128 -8.71 1.02 -2.84
CA ALA A 128 -8.39 2.44 -2.95
C ALA A 128 -6.91 2.66 -3.27
N VAL A 129 -6.02 2.17 -2.42
CA VAL A 129 -4.56 2.36 -2.55
C VAL A 129 -4.02 1.78 -3.86
N GLY A 130 -4.47 0.59 -4.25
CA GLY A 130 -4.00 -0.09 -5.46
C GLY A 130 -4.26 0.67 -6.76
N ARG A 131 -5.21 1.62 -6.77
CA ARG A 131 -5.51 2.45 -7.94
C ARG A 131 -4.54 3.61 -8.13
N TYR A 132 -3.87 4.02 -7.07
CA TYR A 132 -2.95 5.17 -7.10
C TYR A 132 -1.48 4.75 -7.06
N ILE A 133 -1.18 3.53 -6.57
CA ILE A 133 0.20 3.04 -6.52
C ILE A 133 0.54 2.28 -7.79
N ARG A 134 1.59 2.75 -8.49
CA ARG A 134 2.19 2.05 -9.63
C ARG A 134 3.44 1.32 -9.15
N VAL A 135 3.39 -0.01 -9.17
CA VAL A 135 4.51 -0.85 -8.73
C VAL A 135 4.91 -1.83 -9.83
N TYR A 136 6.20 -1.98 -9.99
CA TYR A 136 6.79 -2.99 -10.86
C TYR A 136 6.26 -4.39 -10.48
N GLY A 137 5.95 -5.20 -11.48
CA GLY A 137 5.46 -6.57 -11.29
C GLY A 137 3.94 -6.71 -11.11
N LYS A 138 3.16 -5.62 -11.11
CA LYS A 138 1.68 -5.66 -11.08
C LYS A 138 1.02 -5.48 -12.44
N ASP A 139 1.79 -5.25 -13.51
CA ASP A 139 1.27 -4.95 -14.85
C ASP A 139 0.19 -3.85 -14.86
N ASN A 140 0.39 -2.80 -14.05
CA ASN A 140 -0.56 -1.70 -13.92
C ASN A 140 -0.06 -0.37 -14.51
N TYR A 141 0.77 -0.45 -15.56
CA TYR A 141 1.33 0.70 -16.28
C TYR A 141 0.54 1.09 -17.52
N ASP A 142 -0.69 0.56 -17.69
CA ASP A 142 -1.51 0.87 -18.85
C ASP A 142 -1.96 2.34 -18.81
N GLU A 143 -1.43 3.16 -19.70
CA GLU A 143 -1.75 4.59 -19.80
C GLU A 143 -3.20 4.84 -20.23
N LYS A 144 -3.82 3.88 -20.95
CA LYS A 144 -5.22 3.97 -21.39
C LYS A 144 -6.19 3.67 -20.24
N HIS A 145 -5.74 2.92 -19.24
CA HIS A 145 -6.52 2.54 -18.07
C HIS A 145 -5.79 2.85 -16.77
N PRO A 146 -5.51 4.13 -16.49
CA PRO A 146 -4.61 4.56 -15.40
C PRO A 146 -5.12 4.21 -14.01
N LEU A 147 -6.39 3.84 -13.87
CA LEU A 147 -7.00 3.50 -12.58
C LEU A 147 -7.18 1.99 -12.38
N ASN A 148 -6.75 1.17 -13.34
CA ASN A 148 -6.77 -0.28 -13.17
C ASN A 148 -5.67 -0.72 -12.19
N ILE A 149 -6.01 -1.66 -11.29
CA ILE A 149 -5.03 -2.26 -10.36
C ILE A 149 -4.11 -3.22 -11.11
N THR A 150 -4.64 -3.87 -12.16
CA THR A 150 -3.88 -4.76 -13.07
C THR A 150 -4.33 -4.53 -14.51
N SER A 151 -3.49 -4.87 -15.49
CA SER A 151 -3.80 -4.75 -16.92
C SER A 151 -5.07 -5.51 -17.36
N LYS A 152 -5.41 -6.58 -16.65
CA LYS A 152 -6.57 -7.44 -16.95
C LYS A 152 -7.84 -7.08 -16.16
N GLU A 153 -7.84 -5.98 -15.44
CA GLU A 153 -9.01 -5.58 -14.65
C GLU A 153 -10.16 -5.13 -15.58
N PRO A 154 -11.38 -5.67 -15.44
CA PRO A 154 -12.52 -5.21 -16.22
C PRO A 154 -12.84 -3.74 -15.93
N ASN A 155 -13.11 -2.95 -16.97
CA ASN A 155 -13.43 -1.52 -16.86
C ASN A 155 -14.58 -1.23 -15.89
N GLN A 156 -15.58 -2.12 -15.82
CA GLN A 156 -16.68 -1.96 -14.87
C GLN A 156 -16.22 -2.02 -13.41
N LYS A 157 -15.21 -2.84 -13.11
CA LYS A 157 -14.65 -2.92 -11.73
C LYS A 157 -13.94 -1.62 -11.36
N ALA A 158 -13.18 -1.04 -12.27
CA ALA A 158 -12.54 0.25 -12.08
C ALA A 158 -13.57 1.37 -11.86
N LYS A 159 -14.62 1.42 -12.70
CA LYS A 159 -15.72 2.39 -12.56
C LYS A 159 -16.45 2.25 -11.21
N LYS A 160 -16.80 1.02 -10.81
CA LYS A 160 -17.44 0.76 -9.50
C LYS A 160 -16.58 1.22 -8.33
N ALA A 161 -15.27 1.01 -8.39
CA ALA A 161 -14.37 1.45 -7.33
C ALA A 161 -14.26 2.98 -7.26
N LEU A 162 -14.27 3.69 -8.39
CA LEU A 162 -14.36 5.15 -8.40
C LEU A 162 -15.65 5.64 -7.75
N LEU A 163 -16.78 5.05 -8.10
CA LEU A 163 -18.08 5.39 -7.50
C LEU A 163 -18.08 5.17 -5.98
N LYS A 164 -17.40 4.12 -5.51
CA LYS A 164 -17.21 3.87 -4.07
C LYS A 164 -16.36 4.97 -3.40
N LEU A 165 -15.28 5.43 -4.06
CA LEU A 165 -14.41 6.50 -3.56
C LEU A 165 -15.15 7.85 -3.43
N PHE A 166 -16.16 8.10 -4.26
CA PHE A 166 -16.98 9.32 -4.19
C PHE A 166 -18.29 9.13 -3.41
N ASP A 167 -18.39 8.07 -2.61
CA ASP A 167 -19.56 7.70 -1.78
C ASP A 167 -20.90 7.58 -2.56
N GLY A 168 -20.83 7.51 -3.88
CA GLY A 168 -22.01 7.38 -4.76
C GLY A 168 -22.50 5.94 -4.97
N TYR A 169 -21.74 4.94 -4.51
CA TYR A 169 -21.99 3.54 -4.86
C TYR A 169 -23.16 2.92 -4.09
N LYS A 170 -23.50 3.41 -2.91
CA LYS A 170 -24.59 2.85 -2.09
C LYS A 170 -25.92 2.85 -2.84
N VAL A 171 -26.28 3.99 -3.45
CA VAL A 171 -27.52 4.16 -4.22
C VAL A 171 -27.55 3.23 -5.41
N LEU A 172 -26.44 3.14 -6.17
CA LEU A 172 -26.32 2.22 -7.32
C LEU A 172 -26.43 0.75 -6.90
N SER A 173 -25.80 0.36 -5.79
CA SER A 173 -25.87 -1.01 -5.26
C SER A 173 -27.29 -1.42 -4.91
N ASP A 174 -28.08 -0.50 -4.36
CA ASP A 174 -29.48 -0.77 -4.03
C ASP A 174 -30.34 -0.93 -5.29
N TYR A 175 -30.13 -0.13 -6.33
CA TYR A 175 -30.79 -0.33 -7.63
C TYR A 175 -30.34 -1.64 -8.30
N GLU A 176 -29.05 -2.00 -8.26
CA GLU A 176 -28.56 -3.28 -8.82
C GLU A 176 -29.22 -4.49 -8.13
N LYS A 177 -29.43 -4.44 -6.80
CA LYS A 177 -30.13 -5.49 -6.06
C LYS A 177 -31.58 -5.64 -6.56
N VAL A 178 -32.34 -4.55 -6.59
CA VAL A 178 -33.73 -4.56 -7.05
C VAL A 178 -33.84 -5.09 -8.50
N ALA A 179 -32.94 -4.66 -9.39
CA ALA A 179 -32.93 -5.12 -10.77
C ALA A 179 -32.57 -6.61 -10.91
N ASN A 180 -31.77 -7.17 -10.01
CA ASN A 180 -31.42 -8.59 -10.02
C ASN A 180 -32.50 -9.47 -9.38
N GLU A 181 -33.26 -8.96 -8.43
CA GLU A 181 -34.40 -9.65 -7.81
C GLU A 181 -35.61 -9.70 -8.74
N ALA A 182 -35.69 -8.80 -9.72
CA ALA A 182 -36.78 -8.72 -10.72
C ALA A 182 -36.55 -9.60 -11.98
N LYS A 183 -35.42 -10.31 -12.06
CA LYS A 183 -35.06 -11.23 -13.14
C LYS A 183 -35.29 -12.69 -12.75
#